data_9e27847b2bd261fe2ffa40366b3f59c7
#
_entry.id   9e27847b2bd261fe2ffa40366b3f59c7
#
_cell.length_a   1.000
_cell.length_b   1.000
_cell.length_c   1.000
_cell.angle_alpha   90.00
_cell.angle_beta   90.00
_cell.angle_gamma   90.00
#
_symmetry.space_group_name_H-M   'P 1'
#
loop_
_entity.id
_entity.type
_entity.pdbx_description
1 polymer ?
#
loop_
_entity_poly.entity_id
_entity_poly.type
_entity_poly.pdbx_seq_one_letter_code
_entity_poly.pdbx_strand_id
1 'polypeptide(L)'
;LTGAHQLDNAGTALACAQALGVSPKAMAMGLETVRWPARLQKLSKGPMVDGLKARLKSAQVWLDGGHNQAAAQALANWLASQSGASPEVHIVMGLLSTKSPTDYLAALAETGAHIHTLPIANNEAALAPDILAAQAKAQGLKASAHTSIENALETITAPNALILIAGSLYLAGQVLAENG
;
A
#
# COMPACT_ATOMS: atom_id res chain seq x y z
N LEU A 1 -1.10 -13.64 -5.53
CA LEU A 1 -0.75 -12.58 -4.57
C LEU A 1 0.73 -12.20 -4.74
N THR A 2 1.06 -10.91 -4.61
CA THR A 2 2.40 -10.35 -4.81
C THR A 2 3.14 -10.18 -3.48
N GLY A 3 4.48 -10.32 -3.48
CA GLY A 3 5.35 -10.12 -2.31
C GLY A 3 5.82 -11.41 -1.65
N ALA A 4 7.10 -11.44 -1.23
CA ALA A 4 7.72 -12.63 -0.62
C ALA A 4 7.00 -13.11 0.64
N HIS A 5 6.48 -12.18 1.46
CA HIS A 5 5.70 -12.49 2.65
C HIS A 5 4.43 -13.31 2.37
N GLN A 6 3.94 -13.33 1.12
CA GLN A 6 2.79 -14.16 0.74
C GLN A 6 3.15 -15.65 0.65
N LEU A 7 4.44 -15.98 0.48
CA LEU A 7 4.90 -17.37 0.56
C LEU A 7 4.76 -17.93 1.98
N ASP A 8 5.09 -17.14 3.00
CA ASP A 8 4.93 -17.53 4.40
C ASP A 8 3.45 -17.68 4.77
N ASN A 9 2.61 -16.74 4.30
CA ASN A 9 1.17 -16.81 4.46
C ASN A 9 0.58 -18.06 3.80
N ALA A 10 1.02 -18.38 2.57
CA ALA A 10 0.60 -19.59 1.85
C ALA A 10 1.06 -20.86 2.57
N GLY A 11 2.31 -20.88 3.06
CA GLY A 11 2.83 -22.01 3.86
C GLY A 11 1.98 -22.27 5.10
N THR A 12 1.66 -21.22 5.85
CA THR A 12 0.78 -21.30 7.02
C THR A 12 -0.61 -21.81 6.67
N ALA A 13 -1.23 -21.27 5.60
CA ALA A 13 -2.54 -21.69 5.14
C ALA A 13 -2.55 -23.17 4.72
N LEU A 14 -1.50 -23.61 4.01
CA LEU A 14 -1.36 -25.02 3.61
C LEU A 14 -1.20 -25.96 4.82
N ALA A 15 -0.40 -25.58 5.81
CA ALA A 15 -0.25 -26.37 7.03
C ALA A 15 -1.59 -26.54 7.77
N CYS A 16 -2.37 -25.44 7.90
CA CYS A 16 -3.70 -25.50 8.49
C CYS A 16 -4.66 -26.38 7.65
N ALA A 17 -4.67 -26.21 6.33
CA ALA A 17 -5.53 -26.99 5.44
C ALA A 17 -5.20 -28.48 5.50
N GLN A 18 -3.91 -28.83 5.55
CA GLN A 18 -3.46 -30.20 5.69
C GLN A 18 -3.91 -30.81 7.03
N ALA A 19 -3.79 -30.07 8.14
CA ALA A 19 -4.26 -30.52 9.45
C ALA A 19 -5.78 -30.77 9.49
N LEU A 20 -6.54 -30.05 8.65
CA LEU A 20 -7.99 -30.23 8.47
C LEU A 20 -8.36 -31.30 7.44
N GLY A 21 -7.40 -32.02 6.87
CA GLY A 21 -7.65 -33.09 5.91
C GLY A 21 -8.05 -32.62 4.50
N VAL A 22 -7.76 -31.36 4.14
CA VAL A 22 -8.00 -30.85 2.79
C VAL A 22 -7.10 -31.57 1.78
N SER A 23 -7.67 -31.99 0.64
CA SER A 23 -6.88 -32.73 -0.35
C SER A 23 -5.81 -31.84 -1.01
N PRO A 24 -4.66 -32.42 -1.44
CA PRO A 24 -3.61 -31.66 -2.12
C PRO A 24 -4.11 -30.93 -3.38
N LYS A 25 -5.04 -31.54 -4.11
CA LYS A 25 -5.66 -30.93 -5.30
C LYS A 25 -6.45 -29.67 -4.95
N ALA A 26 -7.24 -29.70 -3.87
CA ALA A 26 -8.01 -28.56 -3.40
C ALA A 26 -7.09 -27.43 -2.87
N MET A 27 -6.01 -27.80 -2.16
CA MET A 27 -5.00 -26.85 -1.70
C MET A 27 -4.31 -26.13 -2.87
N ALA A 28 -3.87 -26.87 -3.90
CA ALA A 28 -3.27 -26.30 -5.10
C ALA A 28 -4.24 -25.34 -5.81
N MET A 29 -5.47 -25.77 -6.03
CA MET A 29 -6.50 -24.94 -6.65
C MET A 29 -6.80 -23.68 -5.83
N GLY A 30 -6.82 -23.78 -4.50
CA GLY A 30 -7.01 -22.63 -3.61
C GLY A 30 -5.89 -21.60 -3.78
N LEU A 31 -4.63 -22.02 -3.85
CA LEU A 31 -3.49 -21.12 -4.06
C LEU A 31 -3.51 -20.46 -5.44
N GLU A 32 -3.89 -21.18 -6.48
CA GLU A 32 -3.97 -20.64 -7.85
C GLU A 32 -5.10 -19.62 -8.02
N THR A 33 -6.22 -19.84 -7.33
CA THR A 33 -7.43 -19.03 -7.52
C THR A 33 -7.63 -17.94 -6.46
N VAL A 34 -6.85 -17.95 -5.37
CA VAL A 34 -7.00 -16.97 -4.30
C VAL A 34 -6.89 -15.53 -4.82
N ARG A 35 -7.91 -14.74 -4.48
CA ARG A 35 -7.94 -13.30 -4.73
C ARG A 35 -8.19 -12.59 -3.41
N TRP A 36 -7.31 -11.71 -3.05
CA TRP A 36 -7.43 -10.93 -1.82
C TRP A 36 -7.14 -9.47 -2.15
N PRO A 37 -8.16 -8.63 -2.22
CA PRO A 37 -7.99 -7.21 -2.52
C PRO A 37 -7.06 -6.52 -1.51
N ALA A 38 -6.40 -5.45 -1.95
CA ALA A 38 -5.51 -4.65 -1.13
C ALA A 38 -4.36 -5.48 -0.47
N ARG A 39 -3.76 -6.39 -1.22
CA ARG A 39 -2.53 -7.11 -0.86
C ARG A 39 -1.51 -6.98 -1.99
N LEU A 40 -0.75 -5.89 -1.98
CA LEU A 40 0.12 -5.48 -3.09
C LEU A 40 -0.58 -5.66 -4.44
N GLN A 41 -1.81 -5.15 -4.49
CA GLN A 41 -2.67 -5.22 -5.67
C GLN A 41 -2.28 -4.12 -6.65
N LYS A 42 -1.88 -4.50 -7.87
CA LYS A 42 -1.68 -3.53 -8.95
C LYS A 42 -3.04 -3.03 -9.45
N LEU A 43 -3.27 -1.73 -9.40
CA LEU A 43 -4.44 -1.10 -9.98
C LEU A 43 -4.11 -0.74 -11.43
N SER A 44 -4.83 -1.32 -12.39
CA SER A 44 -4.52 -1.17 -13.82
C SER A 44 -5.55 -0.36 -14.60
N LYS A 45 -6.74 -0.16 -14.04
CA LYS A 45 -7.90 0.51 -14.63
C LYS A 45 -8.75 1.17 -13.54
N GLY A 46 -9.73 1.94 -13.94
CA GLY A 46 -10.67 2.65 -13.08
C GLY A 46 -10.45 4.16 -13.10
N PRO A 47 -11.45 4.98 -12.72
CA PRO A 47 -11.43 6.43 -12.91
C PRO A 47 -10.18 7.12 -12.39
N MET A 48 -9.72 6.78 -11.17
CA MET A 48 -8.50 7.32 -10.57
C MET A 48 -7.25 6.96 -11.38
N VAL A 49 -7.09 5.68 -11.73
CA VAL A 49 -5.93 5.19 -12.48
C VAL A 49 -5.91 5.74 -13.90
N ASP A 50 -7.06 5.80 -14.56
CA ASP A 50 -7.18 6.28 -15.94
C ASP A 50 -6.88 7.80 -16.01
N GLY A 51 -7.39 8.58 -15.05
CA GLY A 51 -7.05 10.00 -14.89
C GLY A 51 -5.56 10.23 -14.65
N LEU A 52 -4.94 9.43 -13.79
CA LEU A 52 -3.49 9.50 -13.56
C LEU A 52 -2.69 9.16 -14.83
N LYS A 53 -3.03 8.06 -15.51
CA LYS A 53 -2.34 7.60 -16.73
C LYS A 53 -2.51 8.55 -17.92
N ALA A 54 -3.58 9.30 -17.99
CA ALA A 54 -3.75 10.35 -19.00
C ALA A 54 -2.64 11.41 -18.89
N ARG A 55 -2.13 11.65 -17.67
CA ARG A 55 -1.08 12.62 -17.36
C ARG A 55 0.31 11.99 -17.22
N LEU A 56 0.41 10.84 -16.56
CA LEU A 56 1.64 10.11 -16.26
C LEU A 56 1.60 8.70 -16.87
N LYS A 57 1.91 8.59 -18.17
CA LYS A 57 1.69 7.37 -18.97
C LYS A 57 2.35 6.10 -18.43
N SER A 58 3.50 6.24 -17.77
CA SER A 58 4.28 5.09 -17.25
C SER A 58 4.14 4.91 -15.74
N ALA A 59 3.30 5.70 -15.06
CA ALA A 59 3.07 5.56 -13.64
C ALA A 59 2.40 4.21 -13.31
N GLN A 60 2.80 3.65 -12.18
CA GLN A 60 2.23 2.42 -11.65
C GLN A 60 1.56 2.71 -10.32
N VAL A 61 0.35 2.19 -10.14
CA VAL A 61 -0.41 2.33 -8.90
C VAL A 61 -0.58 0.97 -8.26
N TRP A 62 -0.25 0.90 -6.98
CA TRP A 62 -0.37 -0.30 -6.15
C TRP A 62 -1.16 0.02 -4.89
N LEU A 63 -1.90 -0.97 -4.39
CA LEU A 63 -2.76 -0.85 -3.22
C LEU A 63 -2.45 -1.94 -2.21
N ASP A 64 -2.25 -1.54 -0.94
CA ASP A 64 -2.04 -2.47 0.17
C ASP A 64 -2.76 -1.99 1.43
N GLY A 65 -3.38 -2.90 2.15
CA GLY A 65 -4.08 -2.60 3.42
C GLY A 65 -3.22 -2.77 4.68
N GLY A 66 -1.92 -2.97 4.52
CA GLY A 66 -0.97 -3.13 5.63
C GLY A 66 -0.89 -1.87 6.50
N HIS A 67 -0.97 -2.06 7.82
CA HIS A 67 -1.14 -0.96 8.78
C HIS A 67 -0.37 -1.19 10.08
N ASN A 68 0.62 -2.06 10.08
CA ASN A 68 1.52 -2.30 11.21
C ASN A 68 2.97 -2.37 10.73
N GLN A 69 3.92 -2.35 11.66
CA GLN A 69 5.35 -2.35 11.37
C GLN A 69 5.79 -3.49 10.45
N ALA A 70 5.32 -4.72 10.70
CA ALA A 70 5.69 -5.88 9.87
C ALA A 70 5.22 -5.72 8.42
N ALA A 71 4.01 -5.17 8.21
CA ALA A 71 3.51 -4.87 6.88
C ALA A 71 4.35 -3.76 6.22
N ALA A 72 4.69 -2.68 6.95
CA ALA A 72 5.55 -1.62 6.42
C ALA A 72 6.91 -2.15 5.99
N GLN A 73 7.52 -3.04 6.79
CA GLN A 73 8.79 -3.69 6.43
C GLN A 73 8.66 -4.56 5.16
N ALA A 74 7.57 -5.30 5.03
CA ALA A 74 7.31 -6.09 3.82
C ALA A 74 7.14 -5.20 2.58
N LEU A 75 6.47 -4.04 2.73
CA LEU A 75 6.32 -3.05 1.67
C LEU A 75 7.66 -2.40 1.30
N ALA A 76 8.50 -2.05 2.30
CA ALA A 76 9.84 -1.51 2.07
C ALA A 76 10.72 -2.52 1.31
N ASN A 77 10.72 -3.78 1.70
CA ASN A 77 11.46 -4.83 1.02
C ASN A 77 10.96 -5.03 -0.43
N TRP A 78 9.65 -4.97 -0.63
CA TRP A 78 9.09 -5.04 -1.97
C TRP A 78 9.49 -3.84 -2.83
N LEU A 79 9.42 -2.62 -2.30
CA LEU A 79 9.87 -1.42 -3.01
C LEU A 79 11.36 -1.53 -3.41
N ALA A 80 12.21 -2.01 -2.51
CA ALA A 80 13.64 -2.23 -2.78
C ALA A 80 13.86 -3.27 -3.88
N SER A 81 12.96 -4.26 -4.04
CA SER A 81 13.04 -5.28 -5.08
C SER A 81 12.59 -4.79 -6.47
N GLN A 82 12.00 -3.58 -6.57
CA GLN A 82 11.57 -3.01 -7.84
C GLN A 82 12.77 -2.41 -8.60
N SER A 83 13.74 -3.27 -8.93
CA SER A 83 14.94 -2.89 -9.70
C SER A 83 14.60 -2.71 -11.18
N GLY A 84 14.81 -1.53 -11.67
CA GLY A 84 14.67 -1.04 -13.05
C GLY A 84 15.15 0.40 -13.05
N ALA A 85 14.88 1.21 -14.04
CA ALA A 85 15.14 2.66 -13.96
C ALA A 85 14.44 3.18 -12.71
N SER A 86 15.20 3.48 -11.64
CA SER A 86 14.69 3.83 -10.29
C SER A 86 13.47 4.73 -10.38
N PRO A 87 12.26 4.22 -10.19
CA PRO A 87 11.07 5.07 -10.25
C PRO A 87 11.12 6.02 -9.07
N GLU A 88 10.57 7.23 -9.24
CA GLU A 88 10.28 8.06 -8.09
C GLU A 88 9.15 7.41 -7.29
N VAL A 89 9.44 7.09 -6.01
CA VAL A 89 8.50 6.36 -5.15
C VAL A 89 7.67 7.34 -4.35
N HIS A 90 6.35 7.20 -4.45
CA HIS A 90 5.37 7.95 -3.69
C HIS A 90 4.51 6.98 -2.88
N ILE A 91 4.36 7.23 -1.57
CA ILE A 91 3.48 6.47 -0.70
C ILE A 91 2.34 7.38 -0.25
N VAL A 92 1.13 7.08 -0.71
CA VAL A 92 -0.10 7.77 -0.32
C VAL A 92 -0.73 7.02 0.82
N MET A 93 -0.87 7.65 2.00
CA MET A 93 -1.24 6.89 3.19
C MET A 93 -2.11 7.66 4.20
N GLY A 94 -2.92 6.89 4.92
CA GLY A 94 -3.60 7.31 6.14
C GLY A 94 -3.46 6.22 7.20
N LEU A 95 -3.28 6.61 8.45
CA LEU A 95 -3.16 5.70 9.59
C LEU A 95 -4.18 6.03 10.68
N LEU A 96 -4.56 5.01 11.44
CA LEU A 96 -5.35 5.20 12.65
C LEU A 96 -4.44 5.46 13.84
N SER A 97 -4.89 6.29 14.78
CA SER A 97 -4.19 6.61 16.04
C SER A 97 -3.99 5.37 16.94
N THR A 98 -4.78 4.32 16.75
CA THR A 98 -4.64 3.04 17.46
C THR A 98 -3.46 2.18 17.00
N LYS A 99 -2.75 2.61 15.96
CA LYS A 99 -1.53 1.96 15.45
C LYS A 99 -0.30 2.74 15.91
N SER A 100 0.89 2.16 15.77
CA SER A 100 2.14 2.86 16.00
C SER A 100 2.62 3.54 14.70
N PRO A 101 2.31 4.82 14.45
CA PRO A 101 2.75 5.51 13.24
C PRO A 101 4.27 5.60 13.16
N THR A 102 4.93 5.80 14.31
CA THR A 102 6.39 5.89 14.39
C THR A 102 7.07 4.62 13.86
N ASP A 103 6.62 3.44 14.32
CA ASP A 103 7.22 2.17 13.89
C ASP A 103 6.92 1.88 12.42
N TYR A 104 5.72 2.24 11.95
CA TYR A 104 5.33 2.10 10.54
C TYR A 104 6.21 2.98 9.65
N LEU A 105 6.38 4.25 10.00
CA LEU A 105 7.17 5.23 9.24
C LEU A 105 8.67 4.92 9.30
N ALA A 106 9.19 4.48 10.46
CA ALA A 106 10.58 4.07 10.61
C ALA A 106 10.93 2.92 9.65
N ALA A 107 10.03 1.94 9.47
CA ALA A 107 10.24 0.85 8.52
C ALA A 107 10.30 1.32 7.04
N LEU A 108 9.74 2.48 6.73
CA LEU A 108 9.76 3.07 5.39
C LEU A 108 10.91 4.07 5.18
N ALA A 109 11.66 4.44 6.22
CA ALA A 109 12.62 5.55 6.19
C ALA A 109 13.69 5.40 5.09
N GLU A 110 14.16 4.17 4.84
CA GLU A 110 15.21 3.90 3.85
C GLU A 110 14.69 3.76 2.41
N THR A 111 13.38 3.82 2.20
CA THR A 111 12.79 3.68 0.85
C THR A 111 13.05 4.88 -0.05
N GLY A 112 13.42 6.03 0.51
CA GLY A 112 13.54 7.30 -0.21
C GLY A 112 12.21 7.85 -0.73
N ALA A 113 11.08 7.26 -0.33
CA ALA A 113 9.77 7.63 -0.80
C ALA A 113 9.33 9.03 -0.32
N HIS A 114 8.54 9.71 -1.15
CA HIS A 114 7.76 10.87 -0.70
C HIS A 114 6.43 10.38 -0.12
N ILE A 115 6.17 10.71 1.13
CA ILE A 115 4.95 10.33 1.85
C ILE A 115 3.89 11.40 1.62
N HIS A 116 2.72 11.00 1.12
CA HIS A 116 1.53 11.83 0.95
C HIS A 116 0.49 11.38 1.96
N THR A 117 0.25 12.19 2.98
CA THR A 117 -0.67 11.81 4.06
C THR A 117 -2.08 12.31 3.78
N LEU A 118 -3.08 11.47 4.07
CA LEU A 118 -4.50 11.69 3.80
C LEU A 118 -5.36 11.49 5.05
N PRO A 119 -6.54 12.15 5.12
CA PRO A 119 -7.57 11.73 6.05
C PRO A 119 -8.14 10.36 5.62
N ILE A 120 -8.64 9.59 6.60
CA ILE A 120 -9.46 8.42 6.33
C ILE A 120 -10.91 8.82 6.56
N ALA A 121 -11.72 8.80 5.50
CA ALA A 121 -13.11 9.24 5.58
C ALA A 121 -13.92 8.42 6.59
N ASN A 122 -14.83 9.08 7.30
CA ASN A 122 -15.76 8.47 8.24
C ASN A 122 -15.09 7.62 9.34
N ASN A 123 -13.89 8.00 9.79
CA ASN A 123 -13.17 7.30 10.85
C ASN A 123 -12.57 8.29 11.85
N GLU A 124 -13.19 8.44 13.01
CA GLU A 124 -12.75 9.36 14.08
C GLU A 124 -11.38 8.99 14.66
N ALA A 125 -10.96 7.74 14.54
CA ALA A 125 -9.64 7.30 14.99
C ALA A 125 -8.53 7.60 13.96
N ALA A 126 -8.86 8.19 12.81
CA ALA A 126 -7.87 8.56 11.82
C ALA A 126 -6.96 9.67 12.34
N LEU A 127 -5.66 9.54 12.11
CA LEU A 127 -4.72 10.62 12.37
C LEU A 127 -4.94 11.76 11.38
N ALA A 128 -4.85 13.00 11.90
CA ALA A 128 -4.86 14.16 11.02
C ALA A 128 -3.65 14.11 10.06
N PRO A 129 -3.84 14.43 8.77
CA PRO A 129 -2.77 14.37 7.78
C PRO A 129 -1.52 15.17 8.17
N ASP A 130 -1.69 16.37 8.72
CA ASP A 130 -0.58 17.22 9.15
C ASP A 130 0.25 16.58 10.25
N ILE A 131 -0.41 15.92 11.22
CA ILE A 131 0.26 15.21 12.32
C ILE A 131 1.07 14.04 11.74
N LEU A 132 0.46 13.26 10.86
CA LEU A 132 1.14 12.11 10.25
C LEU A 132 2.32 12.55 9.36
N ALA A 133 2.17 13.65 8.61
CA ALA A 133 3.25 14.23 7.80
C ALA A 133 4.40 14.74 8.68
N ALA A 134 4.10 15.38 9.82
CA ALA A 134 5.12 15.81 10.76
C ALA A 134 5.90 14.64 11.35
N GLN A 135 5.21 13.55 11.69
CA GLN A 135 5.86 12.32 12.16
C GLN A 135 6.74 11.66 11.09
N ALA A 136 6.30 11.65 9.83
CA ALA A 136 7.10 11.14 8.71
C ALA A 136 8.40 11.97 8.54
N LYS A 137 8.30 13.31 8.61
CA LYS A 137 9.47 14.20 8.56
C LYS A 137 10.44 13.95 9.74
N ALA A 138 9.92 13.68 10.93
CA ALA A 138 10.74 13.32 12.09
C ALA A 138 11.52 12.00 11.90
N GLN A 139 11.05 11.10 11.01
CA GLN A 139 11.76 9.88 10.60
C GLN A 139 12.68 10.10 9.37
N GLY A 140 12.90 11.35 8.97
CA GLY A 140 13.77 11.68 7.82
C GLY A 140 13.13 11.53 6.44
N LEU A 141 11.84 11.22 6.37
CA LEU A 141 11.10 11.09 5.11
C LEU A 141 10.67 12.46 4.57
N LYS A 142 10.62 12.60 3.25
CA LYS A 142 9.87 13.71 2.64
C LYS A 142 8.39 13.46 2.85
N ALA A 143 7.64 14.47 3.30
CA ALA A 143 6.21 14.29 3.52
C ALA A 143 5.40 15.56 3.27
N SER A 144 4.19 15.37 2.75
CA SER A 144 3.20 16.42 2.48
C SER A 144 1.81 15.95 2.91
N ALA A 145 1.02 16.84 3.53
CA ALA A 145 -0.36 16.57 3.89
C ALA A 145 -1.30 17.02 2.77
N HIS A 146 -2.35 16.24 2.53
CA HIS A 146 -3.35 16.48 1.49
C HIS A 146 -4.76 16.27 2.03
N THR A 147 -5.74 16.84 1.36
CA THR A 147 -7.15 16.76 1.75
C THR A 147 -7.86 15.56 1.11
N SER A 148 -7.31 15.04 0.00
CA SER A 148 -7.86 13.88 -0.72
C SER A 148 -6.78 13.13 -1.50
N ILE A 149 -7.13 11.94 -2.00
CA ILE A 149 -6.27 11.15 -2.88
C ILE A 149 -5.97 11.92 -4.18
N GLU A 150 -6.97 12.55 -4.76
CA GLU A 150 -6.84 13.32 -6.00
C GLU A 150 -5.81 14.44 -5.81
N ASN A 151 -5.94 15.21 -4.71
CA ASN A 151 -4.96 16.26 -4.40
C ASN A 151 -3.54 15.71 -4.26
N ALA A 152 -3.36 14.57 -3.61
CA ALA A 152 -2.06 13.94 -3.49
C ALA A 152 -1.52 13.53 -4.87
N LEU A 153 -2.33 12.86 -5.68
CA LEU A 153 -1.93 12.40 -7.01
C LEU A 153 -1.62 13.55 -7.97
N GLU A 154 -2.32 14.68 -7.87
CA GLU A 154 -2.06 15.88 -8.69
C GLU A 154 -0.65 16.46 -8.47
N THR A 155 -0.08 16.34 -7.29
CA THR A 155 1.27 16.82 -6.98
C THR A 155 2.39 15.95 -7.54
N ILE A 156 2.08 14.72 -7.95
CA ILE A 156 3.04 13.79 -8.52
C ILE A 156 3.24 14.13 -10.01
N THR A 157 4.47 14.42 -10.41
CA THR A 157 4.80 14.85 -11.77
C THR A 157 5.73 13.90 -12.52
N ALA A 158 6.37 12.97 -11.81
CA ALA A 158 7.30 12.02 -12.40
C ALA A 158 6.57 11.04 -13.34
N PRO A 159 6.92 10.97 -14.63
CA PRO A 159 6.17 10.18 -15.62
C PRO A 159 6.22 8.67 -15.38
N ASN A 160 7.24 8.20 -14.64
CA ASN A 160 7.45 6.80 -14.28
C ASN A 160 7.25 6.55 -12.77
N ALA A 161 6.47 7.39 -12.09
CA ALA A 161 6.23 7.26 -10.65
C ALA A 161 5.71 5.86 -10.29
N LEU A 162 6.23 5.31 -9.18
CA LEU A 162 5.66 4.18 -8.49
C LEU A 162 4.87 4.71 -7.30
N ILE A 163 3.56 4.55 -7.34
CA ILE A 163 2.63 5.05 -6.34
C ILE A 163 2.08 3.86 -5.56
N LEU A 164 2.34 3.84 -4.25
CA LEU A 164 1.82 2.84 -3.34
C LEU A 164 0.79 3.50 -2.41
N ILE A 165 -0.46 3.07 -2.46
CA ILE A 165 -1.50 3.50 -1.52
C ILE A 165 -1.54 2.48 -0.39
N ALA A 166 -1.31 2.90 0.87
CA ALA A 166 -1.15 1.97 1.99
C ALA A 166 -1.52 2.59 3.36
N GLY A 167 -1.35 1.83 4.43
CA GLY A 167 -1.47 2.27 5.82
C GLY A 167 -2.82 1.98 6.48
N SER A 168 -3.87 1.64 5.73
CA SER A 168 -5.18 1.34 6.30
C SER A 168 -6.04 0.49 5.37
N LEU A 169 -6.74 -0.48 5.96
CA LEU A 169 -7.81 -1.21 5.24
C LEU A 169 -9.01 -0.32 4.91
N TYR A 170 -9.29 0.69 5.74
CA TYR A 170 -10.35 1.66 5.47
C TYR A 170 -10.03 2.51 4.24
N LEU A 171 -8.79 3.03 4.17
CA LEU A 171 -8.31 3.75 2.99
C LEU A 171 -8.34 2.85 1.74
N ALA A 172 -7.89 1.61 1.88
CA ALA A 172 -7.92 0.65 0.77
C ALA A 172 -9.35 0.35 0.29
N GLY A 173 -10.31 0.20 1.21
CA GLY A 173 -11.72 0.04 0.89
C GLY A 173 -12.31 1.24 0.16
N GLN A 174 -11.97 2.45 0.59
CA GLN A 174 -12.36 3.70 -0.07
C GLN A 174 -11.82 3.75 -1.52
N VAL A 175 -10.53 3.48 -1.70
CA VAL A 175 -9.90 3.45 -3.04
C VAL A 175 -10.59 2.43 -3.96
N LEU A 176 -10.90 1.23 -3.45
CA LEU A 176 -11.56 0.21 -4.25
C LEU A 176 -13.00 0.59 -4.62
N ALA A 177 -13.72 1.27 -3.73
CA ALA A 177 -15.08 1.74 -3.99
C ALA A 177 -15.12 2.86 -5.04
N GLU A 178 -14.16 3.80 -4.99
CA GLU A 178 -14.08 4.96 -5.88
C GLU A 178 -13.45 4.62 -7.25
N ASN A 179 -12.57 3.63 -7.28
CA ASN A 179 -11.88 3.24 -8.51
C ASN A 179 -12.58 2.11 -9.28
N GLY A 180 -13.59 1.47 -8.72
CA GLY A 180 -14.44 0.47 -9.39
C GLY A 180 -13.94 -0.95 -9.22
#